data_cae572fc1b351e2db00e91226723d6bf
#
_entry.id   cae572fc1b351e2db00e91226723d6bf
#
_cell.length_a   1.000
_cell.length_b   1.000
_cell.length_c   1.000
_cell.angle_alpha   90.00
_cell.angle_beta   90.00
_cell.angle_gamma   90.00
#
_symmetry.space_group_name_H-M   'P 1'
#
loop_
_entity.id
_entity.type
_entity.pdbx_description
1 polymer ?
#
loop_
_entity_poly.entity_id
_entity_poly.type
_entity_poly.pdbx_seq_one_letter_code
_entity_poly.pdbx_strand_id
1 'polypeptide(L)'
;MLLVVDVGNTNITFGVYRDKELVTTFRLMSKTPRTSDEYGVLITELLSKNHLAIDQIEGIAVASVVPNIMHSLIGGIKRYVNQNVLIIGAGVKTGIRITSENPKEIGPDRIVDVVAAYELYGGPVLVLDFGTATTYDLVTEDGCFSVGITAPGIRICAKALWEDTAKLPEIEIKKPDTILARETITSMQA
;
A
#
# COMPACT_ATOMS: atom_id res chain seq x y z
N MET A 1 -16.49 -13.53 1.02
CA MET A 1 -15.06 -13.12 0.90
C MET A 1 -14.94 -11.61 1.05
N LEU A 2 -13.76 -11.12 1.44
CA LEU A 2 -13.45 -9.70 1.58
C LEU A 2 -12.50 -9.26 0.46
N LEU A 3 -12.85 -8.21 -0.29
CA LEU A 3 -11.96 -7.53 -1.23
C LEU A 3 -11.30 -6.35 -0.50
N VAL A 4 -9.98 -6.34 -0.41
CA VAL A 4 -9.21 -5.23 0.14
C VAL A 4 -8.46 -4.51 -0.97
N VAL A 5 -8.39 -3.19 -0.89
CA VAL A 5 -7.77 -2.36 -1.92
C VAL A 5 -6.85 -1.34 -1.25
N ASP A 6 -5.58 -1.41 -1.59
CA ASP A 6 -4.60 -0.39 -1.25
C ASP A 6 -4.30 0.47 -2.47
N VAL A 7 -4.53 1.78 -2.34
CA VAL A 7 -4.37 2.76 -3.42
C VAL A 7 -3.14 3.61 -3.15
N GLY A 8 -2.00 3.10 -3.58
CA GLY A 8 -0.71 3.80 -3.49
C GLY A 8 -0.43 4.70 -4.69
N ASN A 9 0.62 5.53 -4.59
CA ASN A 9 1.02 6.49 -5.64
C ASN A 9 1.46 5.83 -6.96
N THR A 10 1.90 4.58 -6.93
CA THR A 10 2.38 3.85 -8.12
C THR A 10 1.39 2.79 -8.56
N ASN A 11 0.88 2.00 -7.63
CA ASN A 11 -0.01 0.88 -7.90
C ASN A 11 -1.26 0.95 -7.01
N ILE A 12 -2.36 0.43 -7.54
CA ILE A 12 -3.53 0.01 -6.80
C ILE A 12 -3.38 -1.50 -6.61
N THR A 13 -3.23 -1.96 -5.39
CA THR A 13 -3.11 -3.38 -5.07
C THR A 13 -4.45 -3.89 -4.54
N PHE A 14 -4.90 -4.99 -5.08
CA PHE A 14 -6.12 -5.69 -4.66
C PHE A 14 -5.74 -7.00 -4.00
N GLY A 15 -6.38 -7.34 -2.89
CA GLY A 15 -6.29 -8.63 -2.24
C GLY A 15 -7.67 -9.20 -1.99
N VAL A 16 -7.85 -10.50 -2.22
CA VAL A 16 -9.08 -11.18 -1.87
C VAL A 16 -8.82 -12.15 -0.74
N TYR A 17 -9.52 -11.98 0.35
CA TYR A 17 -9.45 -12.84 1.52
C TYR A 17 -10.68 -13.73 1.65
N ARG A 18 -10.46 -14.99 2.00
CA ARG A 18 -11.47 -15.90 2.52
C ARG A 18 -11.12 -16.12 3.99
N ASP A 19 -11.94 -15.60 4.88
CA ASP A 19 -11.65 -15.52 6.30
C ASP A 19 -10.28 -14.82 6.55
N LYS A 20 -9.26 -15.54 6.98
CA LYS A 20 -7.90 -15.03 7.20
C LYS A 20 -6.90 -15.44 6.11
N GLU A 21 -7.32 -16.18 5.11
CA GLU A 21 -6.46 -16.66 4.03
C GLU A 21 -6.50 -15.71 2.84
N LEU A 22 -5.34 -15.25 2.39
CA LEU A 22 -5.18 -14.49 1.16
C LEU A 22 -5.30 -15.43 -0.04
N VAL A 23 -6.42 -15.35 -0.76
CA VAL A 23 -6.73 -16.22 -1.91
C VAL A 23 -5.96 -15.79 -3.16
N THR A 24 -5.94 -14.47 -3.44
CA THR A 24 -5.25 -13.92 -4.62
C THR A 24 -4.94 -12.45 -4.44
N THR A 25 -3.98 -11.97 -5.22
CA THR A 25 -3.68 -10.54 -5.37
C THR A 25 -3.55 -10.16 -6.84
N PHE A 26 -3.92 -8.94 -7.17
CA PHE A 26 -3.66 -8.35 -8.47
C PHE A 26 -3.42 -6.85 -8.35
N ARG A 27 -2.86 -6.23 -9.40
CA ARG A 27 -2.47 -4.82 -9.37
C ARG A 27 -2.88 -4.10 -10.64
N LEU A 28 -3.21 -2.81 -10.46
CA LEU A 28 -3.38 -1.84 -11.55
C LEU A 28 -2.43 -0.67 -11.31
N MET A 29 -2.05 0.03 -12.38
CA MET A 29 -1.26 1.26 -12.25
C MET A 29 -2.15 2.41 -11.78
N SER A 30 -1.74 3.14 -10.73
CA SER A 30 -2.46 4.30 -10.23
C SER A 30 -2.40 5.50 -11.17
N LYS A 31 -1.29 5.67 -11.88
CA LYS A 31 -1.03 6.83 -12.75
C LYS A 31 -1.82 6.82 -14.06
N THR A 32 -2.47 5.72 -14.42
CA THR A 32 -3.28 5.63 -15.64
C THR A 32 -4.68 6.14 -15.32
N PRO A 33 -5.13 7.27 -15.91
CA PRO A 33 -6.51 7.73 -15.74
C PRO A 33 -7.50 6.68 -16.23
N ARG A 34 -8.53 6.40 -15.43
CA ARG A 34 -9.60 5.45 -15.77
C ARG A 34 -10.96 6.00 -15.34
N THR A 35 -11.95 5.71 -16.13
CA THR A 35 -13.36 5.92 -15.80
C THR A 35 -13.86 4.89 -14.77
N SER A 36 -15.01 5.13 -14.18
CA SER A 36 -15.65 4.16 -13.28
C SER A 36 -15.94 2.83 -14.00
N ASP A 37 -16.33 2.88 -15.26
CA ASP A 37 -16.63 1.67 -16.02
C ASP A 37 -15.38 0.84 -16.31
N GLU A 38 -14.26 1.49 -16.66
CA GLU A 38 -12.98 0.80 -16.86
C GLU A 38 -12.49 0.12 -15.57
N TYR A 39 -12.57 0.80 -14.41
CA TYR A 39 -12.26 0.17 -13.12
C TYR A 39 -13.16 -1.02 -12.84
N GLY A 40 -14.46 -0.86 -13.03
CA GLY A 40 -15.44 -1.92 -12.79
C GLY A 40 -15.16 -3.16 -13.63
N VAL A 41 -15.01 -2.98 -14.95
CA VAL A 41 -14.70 -4.07 -15.89
C VAL A 41 -13.39 -4.76 -15.53
N LEU A 42 -12.31 -4.00 -15.30
CA LEU A 42 -11.01 -4.58 -14.96
C LEU A 42 -11.05 -5.39 -13.66
N ILE A 43 -11.70 -4.87 -12.62
CA ILE A 43 -11.84 -5.59 -11.34
C ILE A 43 -12.61 -6.88 -11.53
N THR A 44 -13.74 -6.84 -12.21
CA THR A 44 -14.59 -8.04 -12.43
C THR A 44 -13.91 -9.06 -13.32
N GLU A 45 -13.18 -8.65 -14.36
CA GLU A 45 -12.38 -9.54 -15.19
C GLU A 45 -11.25 -10.20 -14.40
N LEU A 46 -10.53 -9.43 -13.57
CA LEU A 46 -9.44 -9.95 -12.76
C LEU A 46 -9.93 -10.93 -11.70
N LEU A 47 -11.09 -10.69 -11.08
CA LEU A 47 -11.75 -11.64 -10.20
C LEU A 47 -12.09 -12.93 -10.97
N SER A 48 -12.75 -12.81 -12.11
CA SER A 48 -13.13 -13.96 -12.94
C SER A 48 -11.93 -14.78 -13.41
N LYS A 49 -10.84 -14.15 -13.82
CA LYS A 49 -9.58 -14.83 -14.20
C LYS A 49 -8.94 -15.60 -13.05
N ASN A 50 -9.21 -15.20 -11.82
CA ASN A 50 -8.79 -15.90 -10.61
C ASN A 50 -9.88 -16.89 -10.10
N HIS A 51 -10.88 -17.23 -10.92
CA HIS A 51 -11.96 -18.14 -10.59
C HIS A 51 -12.83 -17.70 -9.40
N LEU A 52 -12.96 -16.39 -9.20
CA LEU A 52 -13.75 -15.78 -8.15
C LEU A 52 -15.01 -15.16 -8.74
N ALA A 53 -16.18 -15.55 -8.22
CA ALA A 53 -17.44 -14.94 -8.60
C ALA A 53 -17.69 -13.67 -7.78
N ILE A 54 -18.28 -12.66 -8.41
CA ILE A 54 -18.53 -11.34 -7.81
C ILE A 54 -19.46 -11.45 -6.61
N ASP A 55 -20.46 -12.33 -6.67
CA ASP A 55 -21.43 -12.59 -5.61
C ASP A 55 -20.82 -13.20 -4.33
N GLN A 56 -19.59 -13.71 -4.42
CA GLN A 56 -18.83 -14.19 -3.27
C GLN A 56 -18.17 -13.05 -2.48
N ILE A 57 -18.11 -11.82 -3.03
CA ILE A 57 -17.56 -10.66 -2.32
C ILE A 57 -18.65 -10.07 -1.42
N GLU A 58 -18.47 -10.18 -0.12
CA GLU A 58 -19.44 -9.77 0.91
C GLU A 58 -19.11 -8.39 1.49
N GLY A 59 -17.87 -7.94 1.34
CA GLY A 59 -17.41 -6.65 1.84
C GLY A 59 -16.18 -6.14 1.11
N ILE A 60 -15.99 -4.83 1.15
CA ILE A 60 -14.86 -4.17 0.51
C ILE A 60 -14.27 -3.13 1.44
N ALA A 61 -12.95 -3.17 1.65
CA ALA A 61 -12.22 -2.15 2.38
C ALA A 61 -11.17 -1.48 1.47
N VAL A 62 -11.08 -0.16 1.53
CA VAL A 62 -10.16 0.62 0.68
C VAL A 62 -9.35 1.57 1.55
N ALA A 63 -8.02 1.46 1.50
CA ALA A 63 -7.07 2.45 1.98
C ALA A 63 -6.52 3.23 0.78
N SER A 64 -6.36 4.55 0.88
CA SER A 64 -5.89 5.35 -0.25
C SER A 64 -5.10 6.58 0.17
N VAL A 65 -3.96 6.79 -0.48
CA VAL A 65 -3.19 8.04 -0.44
C VAL A 65 -3.30 8.85 -1.74
N VAL A 66 -4.19 8.44 -2.67
CA VAL A 66 -4.39 9.08 -3.98
C VAL A 66 -5.84 9.51 -4.16
N PRO A 67 -6.24 10.69 -3.65
CA PRO A 67 -7.65 11.11 -3.65
C PRO A 67 -8.25 11.27 -5.06
N ASN A 68 -7.44 11.62 -6.05
CA ASN A 68 -7.91 11.95 -7.39
C ASN A 68 -8.59 10.80 -8.13
N ILE A 69 -8.23 9.54 -7.84
CA ILE A 69 -8.82 8.38 -8.51
C ILE A 69 -9.97 7.75 -7.72
N MET A 70 -10.16 8.16 -6.46
CA MET A 70 -11.13 7.54 -5.56
C MET A 70 -12.55 7.62 -6.08
N HIS A 71 -12.96 8.76 -6.67
CA HIS A 71 -14.31 8.89 -7.22
C HIS A 71 -14.60 7.83 -8.28
N SER A 72 -13.70 7.68 -9.26
CA SER A 72 -13.87 6.71 -10.36
C SER A 72 -13.74 5.27 -9.87
N LEU A 73 -12.77 4.98 -8.99
CA LEU A 73 -12.56 3.65 -8.43
C LEU A 73 -13.78 3.17 -7.61
N ILE A 74 -14.24 3.99 -6.67
CA ILE A 74 -15.40 3.66 -5.83
C ILE A 74 -16.68 3.57 -6.67
N GLY A 75 -16.83 4.46 -7.67
CA GLY A 75 -17.94 4.41 -8.62
C GLY A 75 -17.99 3.10 -9.39
N GLY A 76 -16.83 2.63 -9.88
CA GLY A 76 -16.70 1.34 -10.56
C GLY A 76 -17.02 0.15 -9.63
N ILE A 77 -16.44 0.15 -8.44
CA ILE A 77 -16.71 -0.89 -7.44
C ILE A 77 -18.21 -0.98 -7.12
N LYS A 78 -18.84 0.14 -6.79
CA LYS A 78 -20.27 0.17 -6.45
C LYS A 78 -21.15 -0.32 -7.60
N ARG A 79 -20.84 0.08 -8.84
CA ARG A 79 -21.65 -0.23 -10.01
C ARG A 79 -21.53 -1.68 -10.45
N TYR A 80 -20.33 -2.26 -10.39
CA TYR A 80 -20.02 -3.56 -10.98
C TYR A 80 -19.91 -4.69 -9.95
N VAL A 81 -19.49 -4.39 -8.72
CA VAL A 81 -19.43 -5.38 -7.62
C VAL A 81 -20.65 -5.29 -6.73
N ASN A 82 -21.36 -4.14 -6.72
CA ASN A 82 -22.58 -3.88 -5.98
C ASN A 82 -22.46 -4.13 -4.47
N GLN A 83 -21.35 -3.72 -3.87
CA GLN A 83 -21.08 -3.87 -2.45
C GLN A 83 -20.79 -2.52 -1.79
N ASN A 84 -21.07 -2.42 -0.49
CA ASN A 84 -20.69 -1.28 0.32
C ASN A 84 -19.17 -1.26 0.49
N VAL A 85 -18.60 -0.06 0.42
CA VAL A 85 -17.16 0.16 0.53
C VAL A 85 -16.87 0.86 1.85
N LEU A 86 -16.06 0.22 2.70
CA LEU A 86 -15.45 0.86 3.87
C LEU A 86 -14.18 1.59 3.43
N ILE A 87 -14.18 2.91 3.53
CA ILE A 87 -12.99 3.72 3.24
C ILE A 87 -12.24 3.90 4.56
N ILE A 88 -10.99 3.44 4.60
CA ILE A 88 -10.12 3.59 5.76
C ILE A 88 -9.61 5.02 5.82
N GLY A 89 -9.63 5.60 7.01
CA GLY A 89 -9.15 6.95 7.25
C GLY A 89 -9.27 7.32 8.72
N ALA A 90 -8.95 8.57 9.02
CA ALA A 90 -9.05 9.10 10.38
C ALA A 90 -10.48 8.96 10.92
N GLY A 91 -10.63 8.35 12.10
CA GLY A 91 -11.92 8.12 12.75
C GLY A 91 -12.51 6.72 12.56
N VAL A 92 -11.96 5.89 11.68
CA VAL A 92 -12.31 4.48 11.61
C VAL A 92 -11.78 3.78 12.87
N LYS A 93 -12.65 3.02 13.53
CA LYS A 93 -12.26 2.25 14.74
C LYS A 93 -11.43 1.04 14.32
N THR A 94 -10.13 1.11 14.51
CA THR A 94 -9.18 0.07 14.09
C THR A 94 -8.62 -0.76 15.26
N GLY A 95 -8.93 -0.39 16.50
CA GLY A 95 -8.33 -1.01 17.68
C GLY A 95 -6.98 -0.39 18.10
N ILE A 96 -6.31 0.33 17.19
CA ILE A 96 -5.07 1.06 17.47
C ILE A 96 -5.40 2.50 17.93
N ARG A 97 -4.72 2.95 18.96
CA ARG A 97 -4.78 4.35 19.42
C ARG A 97 -3.68 5.15 18.74
N ILE A 98 -4.06 6.21 18.03
CA ILE A 98 -3.13 7.10 17.36
C ILE A 98 -2.86 8.30 18.27
N THR A 99 -1.59 8.55 18.61
CA THR A 99 -1.16 9.65 19.49
C THR A 99 -0.34 10.73 18.79
N SER A 100 -0.36 10.73 17.46
CA SER A 100 0.23 11.82 16.67
C SER A 100 -0.43 13.16 17.01
N GLU A 101 0.32 14.26 16.93
CA GLU A 101 -0.20 15.64 17.11
C GLU A 101 -1.31 15.95 16.10
N ASN A 102 -1.21 15.42 14.88
CA ASN A 102 -2.23 15.55 13.85
C ASN A 102 -2.60 14.19 13.24
N PRO A 103 -3.50 13.42 13.84
CA PRO A 103 -3.89 12.09 13.35
C PRO A 103 -4.47 12.07 11.93
N LYS A 104 -4.98 13.21 11.44
CA LYS A 104 -5.55 13.33 10.09
C LYS A 104 -4.50 13.37 8.98
N GLU A 105 -3.25 13.64 9.32
CA GLU A 105 -2.13 13.67 8.37
C GLU A 105 -1.50 12.29 8.16
N ILE A 106 -1.85 11.31 9.01
CA ILE A 106 -1.34 9.94 8.83
C ILE A 106 -2.07 9.30 7.65
N GLY A 107 -1.29 8.82 6.70
CA GLY A 107 -1.80 8.09 5.54
C GLY A 107 -2.59 6.84 5.96
N PRO A 108 -3.72 6.55 5.30
CA PRO A 108 -4.49 5.34 5.56
C PRO A 108 -3.69 4.04 5.36
N ASP A 109 -2.73 4.01 4.44
CA ASP A 109 -1.76 2.94 4.24
C ASP A 109 -1.01 2.60 5.53
N ARG A 110 -0.42 3.61 6.18
CA ARG A 110 0.30 3.42 7.44
C ARG A 110 -0.62 2.93 8.57
N ILE A 111 -1.87 3.40 8.59
CA ILE A 111 -2.86 2.95 9.59
C ILE A 111 -3.13 1.45 9.42
N VAL A 112 -3.37 0.96 8.20
CA VAL A 112 -3.66 -0.46 7.98
C VAL A 112 -2.45 -1.34 8.24
N ASP A 113 -1.24 -0.87 7.93
CA ASP A 113 0.00 -1.59 8.18
C ASP A 113 0.26 -1.80 9.68
N VAL A 114 0.13 -0.74 10.48
CA VAL A 114 0.33 -0.85 11.93
C VAL A 114 -0.76 -1.67 12.61
N VAL A 115 -2.01 -1.59 12.13
CA VAL A 115 -3.11 -2.43 12.61
C VAL A 115 -2.81 -3.90 12.33
N ALA A 116 -2.44 -4.23 11.10
CA ALA A 116 -2.13 -5.60 10.71
C ALA A 116 -0.93 -6.16 11.49
N ALA A 117 0.14 -5.36 11.63
CA ALA A 117 1.33 -5.79 12.37
C ALA A 117 1.03 -6.04 13.85
N TYR A 118 0.27 -5.15 14.49
CA TYR A 118 -0.10 -5.33 15.89
C TYR A 118 -1.01 -6.53 16.12
N GLU A 119 -1.98 -6.76 15.24
CA GLU A 119 -2.88 -7.93 15.33
C GLU A 119 -2.15 -9.26 15.10
N LEU A 120 -1.13 -9.28 14.24
CA LEU A 120 -0.40 -10.50 13.90
C LEU A 120 0.73 -10.82 14.88
N TYR A 121 1.39 -9.79 15.42
CA TYR A 121 2.63 -9.96 16.18
C TYR A 121 2.58 -9.41 17.60
N GLY A 122 1.54 -8.63 17.93
CA GLY A 122 1.47 -7.91 19.20
C GLY A 122 2.39 -6.69 19.22
N GLY A 123 2.53 -6.08 20.40
CA GLY A 123 3.43 -4.95 20.63
C GLY A 123 4.55 -5.29 21.64
N PRO A 124 5.63 -4.49 21.69
CA PRO A 124 5.90 -3.41 20.75
C PRO A 124 6.32 -3.95 19.37
N VAL A 125 5.92 -3.28 18.29
CA VAL A 125 6.27 -3.68 16.92
C VAL A 125 6.69 -2.46 16.11
N LEU A 126 7.78 -2.62 15.33
CA LEU A 126 8.25 -1.64 14.37
C LEU A 126 7.91 -2.14 12.96
N VAL A 127 7.09 -1.37 12.26
CA VAL A 127 6.68 -1.65 10.88
C VAL A 127 7.56 -0.86 9.92
N LEU A 128 8.13 -1.54 8.94
CA LEU A 128 8.89 -0.93 7.85
C LEU A 128 8.16 -1.20 6.53
N ASP A 129 7.71 -0.14 5.87
CA ASP A 129 7.19 -0.21 4.50
C ASP A 129 8.20 0.37 3.51
N PHE A 130 8.58 -0.44 2.51
CA PHE A 130 9.51 -0.08 1.43
C PHE A 130 8.74 0.26 0.16
N GLY A 131 8.07 1.41 0.16
CA GLY A 131 7.28 1.92 -0.94
C GLY A 131 7.97 3.03 -1.75
N THR A 132 7.17 3.98 -2.22
CA THR A 132 7.65 5.24 -2.81
C THR A 132 8.46 6.04 -1.80
N ALA A 133 8.00 6.09 -0.56
CA ALA A 133 8.80 6.45 0.62
C ALA A 133 9.10 5.17 1.40
N THR A 134 10.13 5.20 2.25
CA THR A 134 10.33 4.20 3.30
C THR A 134 9.77 4.77 4.59
N THR A 135 8.80 4.10 5.19
CA THR A 135 8.25 4.49 6.48
C THR A 135 8.69 3.55 7.59
N TYR A 136 8.81 4.10 8.79
CA TYR A 136 9.12 3.36 10.02
C TYR A 136 8.06 3.76 11.02
N ASP A 137 7.22 2.82 11.43
CA ASP A 137 6.06 3.06 12.28
C ASP A 137 6.14 2.19 13.53
N LEU A 138 6.19 2.85 14.69
CA LEU A 138 6.27 2.19 15.98
C LEU A 138 4.89 2.10 16.63
N VAL A 139 4.47 0.88 16.94
CA VAL A 139 3.32 0.61 17.84
C VAL A 139 3.85 0.07 19.15
N THR A 140 3.42 0.69 20.24
CA THR A 140 3.80 0.29 21.58
C THR A 140 3.08 -0.98 22.05
N GLU A 141 3.50 -1.54 23.18
CA GLU A 141 2.92 -2.76 23.76
C GLU A 141 1.41 -2.64 24.03
N ASP A 142 0.95 -1.44 24.39
CA ASP A 142 -0.47 -1.15 24.66
C ASP A 142 -1.28 -0.73 23.44
N GLY A 143 -0.79 -1.01 22.22
CA GLY A 143 -1.49 -0.74 20.96
C GLY A 143 -1.58 0.75 20.62
N CYS A 144 -0.54 1.52 20.92
CA CYS A 144 -0.47 2.93 20.58
C CYS A 144 0.50 3.17 19.43
N PHE A 145 0.01 3.72 18.30
CA PHE A 145 0.84 4.22 17.23
C PHE A 145 1.41 5.57 17.64
N SER A 146 2.67 5.59 18.05
CA SER A 146 3.29 6.72 18.77
C SER A 146 4.31 7.48 17.95
N VAL A 147 5.03 6.82 17.04
CA VAL A 147 6.13 7.41 16.28
C VAL A 147 6.07 6.94 14.84
N GLY A 148 6.26 7.87 13.92
CA GLY A 148 6.41 7.58 12.51
C GLY A 148 7.54 8.40 11.89
N ILE A 149 8.44 7.73 11.14
CA ILE A 149 9.51 8.36 10.39
C ILE A 149 9.25 8.12 8.91
N THR A 150 9.54 9.09 8.08
CA THR A 150 9.45 8.97 6.62
C THR A 150 10.80 9.31 6.00
N ALA A 151 11.33 8.39 5.22
CA ALA A 151 12.56 8.54 4.46
C ALA A 151 12.28 8.34 2.95
N PRO A 152 13.17 8.79 2.05
CA PRO A 152 13.02 8.47 0.64
C PRO A 152 13.05 6.97 0.40
N GLY A 153 12.17 6.48 -0.48
CA GLY A 153 12.19 5.07 -0.89
C GLY A 153 13.42 4.76 -1.77
N ILE A 154 13.75 3.47 -1.88
CA ILE A 154 14.96 3.00 -2.59
C ILE A 154 15.07 3.57 -4.01
N ARG A 155 13.95 3.60 -4.75
CA ARG A 155 13.93 4.15 -6.11
C ARG A 155 14.20 5.66 -6.14
N ILE A 156 13.68 6.40 -5.17
CA ILE A 156 13.90 7.85 -5.06
C ILE A 156 15.36 8.12 -4.70
N CYS A 157 15.96 7.36 -3.77
CA CYS A 157 17.37 7.47 -3.42
C CYS A 157 18.27 7.24 -4.64
N ALA A 158 18.06 6.13 -5.37
CA ALA A 158 18.85 5.82 -6.55
C ALA A 158 18.70 6.89 -7.63
N LYS A 159 17.47 7.38 -7.86
CA LYS A 159 17.19 8.44 -8.83
C LYS A 159 17.86 9.75 -8.46
N ALA A 160 17.80 10.19 -7.20
CA ALA A 160 18.43 11.41 -6.74
C ALA A 160 19.97 11.37 -6.91
N LEU A 161 20.59 10.23 -6.61
CA LEU A 161 22.03 10.04 -6.82
C LEU A 161 22.43 10.20 -8.30
N TRP A 162 21.63 9.67 -9.21
CA TRP A 162 21.88 9.81 -10.65
C TRP A 162 21.59 11.21 -11.18
N GLU A 163 20.46 11.83 -10.78
CA GLU A 163 20.03 13.13 -11.31
C GLU A 163 20.85 14.32 -10.73
N ASP A 164 21.25 14.23 -9.47
CA ASP A 164 21.89 15.35 -8.75
C ASP A 164 23.42 15.24 -8.65
N THR A 165 24.04 14.25 -9.31
CA THR A 165 25.51 14.12 -9.31
C THR A 165 26.09 14.03 -10.72
N ALA A 166 27.31 14.52 -10.89
CA ALA A 166 27.96 14.59 -12.20
C ALA A 166 28.49 13.23 -12.74
N LYS A 167 28.65 12.22 -11.86
CA LYS A 167 29.38 10.99 -12.21
C LYS A 167 28.66 9.70 -11.85
N LEU A 168 27.59 9.74 -11.06
CA LEU A 168 26.88 8.51 -10.70
C LEU A 168 25.90 8.14 -11.82
N PRO A 169 25.95 6.90 -12.33
CA PRO A 169 25.07 6.45 -13.41
C PRO A 169 23.67 6.12 -12.91
N GLU A 170 22.71 6.06 -13.84
CA GLU A 170 21.45 5.35 -13.58
C GLU A 170 21.74 3.86 -13.37
N ILE A 171 21.17 3.29 -12.33
CA ILE A 171 21.38 1.89 -11.97
C ILE A 171 20.07 1.10 -11.97
N GLU A 172 20.16 -0.18 -12.28
CA GLU A 172 19.09 -1.15 -12.01
C GLU A 172 19.03 -1.44 -10.51
N ILE A 173 17.83 -1.33 -9.93
CA ILE A 173 17.61 -1.67 -8.52
C ILE A 173 17.46 -3.18 -8.42
N LYS A 174 18.53 -3.83 -7.94
CA LYS A 174 18.57 -5.25 -7.68
C LYS A 174 19.41 -5.52 -6.43
N LYS A 175 19.17 -6.68 -5.81
CA LYS A 175 19.98 -7.12 -4.68
C LYS A 175 21.41 -7.34 -5.15
N PRO A 176 22.42 -6.67 -4.57
CA PRO A 176 23.83 -6.93 -4.88
C PRO A 176 24.29 -8.25 -4.28
N ASP A 177 25.32 -8.84 -4.86
CA ASP A 177 25.94 -10.07 -4.34
C ASP A 177 26.65 -9.86 -3.00
N THR A 178 27.08 -8.63 -2.74
CA THR A 178 27.75 -8.21 -1.51
C THR A 178 27.44 -6.75 -1.17
N ILE A 179 27.32 -6.46 0.12
CA ILE A 179 27.25 -5.07 0.63
C ILE A 179 28.64 -4.41 0.71
N LEU A 180 29.72 -5.20 0.59
CA LEU A 180 31.09 -4.72 0.57
C LEU A 180 31.54 -4.46 -0.87
N ALA A 181 30.90 -3.51 -1.51
CA ALA A 181 31.10 -3.19 -2.91
C ALA A 181 32.48 -2.55 -3.16
N ARG A 182 33.06 -2.85 -4.34
CA ARG A 182 34.36 -2.32 -4.77
C ARG A 182 34.30 -1.46 -6.03
N GLU A 183 33.10 -1.30 -6.58
CA GLU A 183 32.82 -0.50 -7.78
C GLU A 183 31.54 0.32 -7.61
N THR A 184 31.42 1.38 -8.41
CA THR A 184 30.36 2.39 -8.24
C THR A 184 28.96 1.78 -8.31
N ILE A 185 28.64 0.98 -9.33
CA ILE A 185 27.30 0.42 -9.51
C ILE A 185 26.90 -0.47 -8.34
N THR A 186 27.77 -1.41 -7.95
CA THR A 186 27.51 -2.32 -6.83
C THR A 186 27.42 -1.54 -5.51
N SER A 187 28.19 -0.46 -5.32
CA SER A 187 28.09 0.36 -4.11
C SER A 187 26.81 1.17 -4.01
N MET A 188 26.23 1.54 -5.16
CA MET A 188 24.92 2.20 -5.20
C MET A 188 23.74 1.21 -4.98
N GLN A 189 23.97 -0.08 -5.20
CA GLN A 189 23.00 -1.16 -5.00
C GLN A 189 23.03 -1.74 -3.59
N ALA A 190 24.15 -1.58 -2.87
CA ALA A 190 24.36 -2.07 -1.52
C ALA A 190 23.70 -1.19 -0.45
#